data_220039c47b3c32da07474f2204a1a7f7
#
_entry.id   220039c47b3c32da07474f2204a1a7f7
#
_cell.length_a   1.000
_cell.length_b   1.000
_cell.length_c   1.000
_cell.angle_alpha   90.00
_cell.angle_beta   90.00
_cell.angle_gamma   90.00
#
_symmetry.space_group_name_H-M   'P 1'
#
loop_
_entity.id
_entity.type
_entity.pdbx_description
1 polymer ?
#
loop_
_entity_poly.entity_id
_entity_poly.type
_entity_poly.pdbx_seq_one_letter_code
_entity_poly.pdbx_strand_id
1 'polypeptide(L)'
;MGALKAIIIISGFTQKMHQHTGSRRLWREMRVADDLHANRDVLIELKEWDTDWDYYSKYLNSLNPSEVLICAYSWGGGHGMPQLAKRLKAPVTCVLCDPVYRSKTILGRWAAFCDWKINIPVNVSVVKHFIQKSKWWQLDGDLLKGGKSLCEPTLLEYTHTEMDDSREYHEAALTVARTFLQK
;
A
#
# COMPACT_ATOMS: atom_id res chain seq x y z
N MET A 1 -25.70 2.10 12.92
CA MET A 1 -24.25 1.90 13.02
C MET A 1 -23.77 1.52 11.63
N GLY A 2 -22.81 2.28 11.09
CA GLY A 2 -22.20 1.93 9.80
C GLY A 2 -21.37 0.67 9.93
N ALA A 3 -21.10 -0.01 8.81
CA ALA A 3 -20.18 -1.14 8.82
C ALA A 3 -18.75 -0.62 8.98
N LEU A 4 -17.93 -1.24 9.85
CA LEU A 4 -16.53 -0.88 10.04
C LEU A 4 -15.78 -0.93 8.70
N LYS A 5 -15.01 0.10 8.40
CA LYS A 5 -14.04 0.13 7.29
C LYS A 5 -12.63 0.27 7.84
N ALA A 6 -11.64 -0.27 7.14
CA ALA A 6 -10.25 -0.20 7.57
C ALA A 6 -9.36 0.42 6.49
N ILE A 7 -8.49 1.33 6.90
CA ILE A 7 -7.45 1.94 6.07
C ILE A 7 -6.10 1.54 6.66
N ILE A 8 -5.30 0.81 5.89
CA ILE A 8 -4.00 0.30 6.32
C ILE A 8 -2.91 0.92 5.44
N ILE A 9 -2.02 1.67 6.05
CA ILE A 9 -0.83 2.19 5.39
C ILE A 9 0.32 1.21 5.65
N ILE A 10 1.04 0.79 4.61
CA ILE A 10 2.17 -0.14 4.74
C ILE A 10 3.45 0.54 4.27
N SER A 11 4.41 0.67 5.18
CA SER A 11 5.70 1.31 4.93
C SER A 11 6.62 0.46 4.06
N GLY A 12 7.63 1.11 3.45
CA GLY A 12 8.69 0.45 2.73
C GLY A 12 9.81 -0.12 3.62
N PHE A 13 10.75 -0.83 3.00
CA PHE A 13 11.98 -1.30 3.65
C PHE A 13 12.76 -0.11 4.22
N THR A 14 13.38 -0.28 5.38
CA THR A 14 14.13 0.74 6.14
C THR A 14 13.31 1.84 6.81
N GLN A 15 12.06 2.07 6.44
CA GLN A 15 11.24 3.17 6.99
C GLN A 15 10.99 3.01 8.51
N LYS A 16 11.02 1.79 9.01
CA LYS A 16 10.91 1.49 10.46
C LYS A 16 11.95 2.22 11.30
N MET A 17 13.14 2.46 10.73
CA MET A 17 14.27 3.10 11.41
C MET A 17 14.20 4.64 11.36
N HIS A 18 13.29 5.21 10.58
CA HIS A 18 13.19 6.66 10.36
C HIS A 18 11.86 7.22 10.87
N GLN A 19 11.94 8.29 11.66
CA GLN A 19 10.73 8.95 12.20
C GLN A 19 9.99 9.81 11.16
N HIS A 20 10.69 10.27 10.14
CA HIS A 20 10.16 11.13 9.08
C HIS A 20 10.17 10.39 7.76
N THR A 21 9.08 9.71 7.44
CA THR A 21 8.88 9.02 6.16
C THR A 21 7.56 9.45 5.56
N GLY A 22 7.44 9.39 4.23
CA GLY A 22 6.21 9.72 3.52
C GLY A 22 5.04 8.85 3.98
N SER A 23 5.25 7.55 4.20
CA SER A 23 4.20 6.66 4.72
C SER A 23 3.68 7.09 6.10
N ARG A 24 4.57 7.56 7.00
CA ARG A 24 4.17 8.11 8.31
C ARG A 24 3.45 9.45 8.18
N ARG A 25 3.90 10.29 7.24
CA ARG A 25 3.24 11.56 6.95
C ARG A 25 1.83 11.31 6.45
N LEU A 26 1.66 10.43 5.46
CA LEU A 26 0.34 10.03 4.95
C LEU A 26 -0.59 9.50 6.05
N TRP A 27 -0.08 8.65 6.93
CA TRP A 27 -0.85 8.14 8.06
C TRP A 27 -1.33 9.27 9.01
N ARG A 28 -0.45 10.25 9.31
CA ARG A 28 -0.83 11.41 10.13
C ARG A 28 -1.87 12.28 9.43
N GLU A 29 -1.67 12.56 8.14
CA GLU A 29 -2.62 13.32 7.31
C GLU A 29 -4.00 12.66 7.31
N MET A 30 -4.08 11.35 7.12
CA MET A 30 -5.34 10.61 7.19
C MET A 30 -5.98 10.65 8.57
N ARG A 31 -5.19 10.63 9.64
CA ARG A 31 -5.69 10.68 11.02
C ARG A 31 -6.16 12.06 11.49
N VAL A 32 -5.71 13.12 10.87
CA VAL A 32 -6.12 14.50 11.23
C VAL A 32 -7.13 15.09 10.24
N ALA A 33 -7.44 14.40 9.16
CA ALA A 33 -8.44 14.84 8.20
C ALA A 33 -9.84 14.68 8.81
N ASP A 34 -10.49 15.81 9.19
CA ASP A 34 -11.78 15.85 9.87
C ASP A 34 -12.88 15.09 9.10
N ASP A 35 -12.83 15.16 7.77
CA ASP A 35 -13.77 14.49 6.89
C ASP A 35 -13.64 12.95 6.90
N LEU A 36 -12.46 12.41 7.21
CA LEU A 36 -12.26 10.97 7.41
C LEU A 36 -12.71 10.53 8.81
N HIS A 37 -12.64 11.41 9.81
CA HIS A 37 -13.04 11.14 11.20
C HIS A 37 -14.52 11.40 11.49
N ALA A 38 -15.23 12.10 10.63
CA ALA A 38 -16.69 12.25 10.74
C ALA A 38 -17.38 10.87 10.71
N ASN A 39 -16.72 9.87 10.15
CA ASN A 39 -17.19 8.49 10.13
C ASN A 39 -16.58 7.73 11.33
N ARG A 40 -17.35 7.50 12.39
CA ARG A 40 -16.89 6.88 13.65
C ARG A 40 -16.48 5.40 13.52
N ASP A 41 -16.81 4.76 12.40
CA ASP A 41 -16.60 3.34 12.16
C ASP A 41 -15.41 3.11 11.20
N VAL A 42 -14.31 3.86 11.34
CA VAL A 42 -13.10 3.69 10.56
C VAL A 42 -11.88 3.36 11.44
N LEU A 43 -11.13 2.32 11.06
CA LEU A 43 -9.82 1.98 11.61
C LEU A 43 -8.73 2.51 10.67
N ILE A 44 -7.79 3.33 11.17
CA ILE A 44 -6.65 3.83 10.37
C ILE A 44 -5.35 3.45 11.06
N GLU A 45 -4.58 2.53 10.46
CA GLU A 45 -3.35 2.02 11.04
C GLU A 45 -2.16 2.10 10.07
N LEU A 46 -0.97 2.34 10.63
CA LEU A 46 0.32 2.20 9.95
C LEU A 46 0.96 0.88 10.35
N LYS A 47 1.41 0.10 9.37
CA LYS A 47 2.14 -1.16 9.55
C LYS A 47 3.45 -1.13 8.79
N GLU A 48 4.43 -1.85 9.29
CA GLU A 48 5.70 -2.03 8.63
C GLU A 48 5.61 -3.19 7.62
N TRP A 49 6.43 -3.13 6.56
CA TRP A 49 6.44 -4.14 5.50
C TRP A 49 6.65 -5.58 6.02
N ASP A 50 7.35 -5.74 7.15
CA ASP A 50 7.72 -7.02 7.80
C ASP A 50 6.79 -7.43 8.96
N THR A 51 5.64 -6.77 9.09
CA THR A 51 4.61 -7.13 10.07
C THR A 51 4.27 -8.63 9.98
N ASP A 52 4.00 -9.28 11.12
CA ASP A 52 3.40 -10.62 11.14
C ASP A 52 2.00 -10.57 10.51
N TRP A 53 1.95 -10.79 9.20
CA TRP A 53 0.73 -10.70 8.41
C TRP A 53 -0.27 -11.81 8.74
N ASP A 54 0.16 -12.94 9.28
CA ASP A 54 -0.74 -14.00 9.71
C ASP A 54 -1.50 -13.58 10.98
N TYR A 55 -0.79 -13.09 11.97
CA TYR A 55 -1.40 -12.56 13.19
C TYR A 55 -2.28 -11.34 12.89
N TYR A 56 -1.76 -10.38 12.15
CA TYR A 56 -2.48 -9.13 11.88
C TYR A 56 -3.75 -9.34 11.04
N SER A 57 -3.73 -10.24 10.06
CA SER A 57 -4.92 -10.56 9.28
C SER A 57 -6.01 -11.25 10.11
N LYS A 58 -5.64 -12.11 11.07
CA LYS A 58 -6.60 -12.71 12.01
C LYS A 58 -7.26 -11.64 12.87
N TYR A 59 -6.47 -10.70 13.40
CA TYR A 59 -6.99 -9.55 14.15
C TYR A 59 -7.95 -8.73 13.28
N LEU A 60 -7.55 -8.32 12.09
CA LEU A 60 -8.38 -7.51 11.22
C LEU A 60 -9.66 -8.24 10.79
N ASN A 61 -9.59 -9.53 10.47
CA ASN A 61 -10.77 -10.35 10.17
C ASN A 61 -11.71 -10.51 11.38
N SER A 62 -11.21 -10.48 12.62
CA SER A 62 -12.05 -10.54 13.83
C SER A 62 -12.86 -9.27 14.04
N LEU A 63 -12.38 -8.13 13.56
CA LEU A 63 -13.11 -6.87 13.52
C LEU A 63 -14.20 -6.85 12.44
N ASN A 64 -14.15 -7.80 11.51
CA ASN A 64 -15.11 -7.97 10.41
C ASN A 64 -15.36 -6.68 9.59
N PRO A 65 -14.31 -6.02 9.06
CA PRO A 65 -14.50 -4.85 8.24
C PRO A 65 -15.26 -5.20 6.95
N SER A 66 -16.15 -4.30 6.51
CA SER A 66 -16.89 -4.48 5.25
C SER A 66 -15.99 -4.36 4.02
N GLU A 67 -14.99 -3.50 4.10
CA GLU A 67 -13.99 -3.24 3.06
C GLU A 67 -12.66 -2.81 3.71
N VAL A 68 -11.55 -3.03 2.99
CA VAL A 68 -10.21 -2.59 3.42
C VAL A 68 -9.56 -1.78 2.31
N LEU A 69 -9.09 -0.57 2.63
CA LEU A 69 -8.20 0.22 1.78
C LEU A 69 -6.75 0.00 2.23
N ILE A 70 -5.86 -0.34 1.30
CA ILE A 70 -4.42 -0.44 1.55
C ILE A 70 -3.68 0.61 0.73
N CYS A 71 -2.95 1.50 1.41
CA CYS A 71 -1.99 2.41 0.79
C CYS A 71 -0.59 1.91 1.10
N ALA A 72 0.19 1.52 0.09
CA ALA A 72 1.45 0.84 0.34
C ALA A 72 2.58 1.33 -0.57
N TYR A 73 3.78 1.43 0.00
CA TYR A 73 4.98 1.90 -0.67
C TYR A 73 6.06 0.82 -0.70
N SER A 74 6.82 0.76 -1.81
CA SER A 74 8.02 -0.07 -1.95
C SER A 74 7.78 -1.54 -1.55
N TRP A 75 8.56 -2.12 -0.62
CA TRP A 75 8.35 -3.48 -0.11
C TRP A 75 7.03 -3.67 0.63
N GLY A 76 6.47 -2.60 1.18
CA GLY A 76 5.09 -2.63 1.69
C GLY A 76 4.09 -2.98 0.60
N GLY A 77 4.24 -2.39 -0.59
CA GLY A 77 3.41 -2.67 -1.76
C GLY A 77 3.70 -4.02 -2.42
N GLY A 78 4.99 -4.38 -2.57
CA GLY A 78 5.39 -5.59 -3.27
C GLY A 78 5.35 -6.87 -2.42
N HIS A 79 5.54 -6.76 -1.11
CA HIS A 79 5.58 -7.90 -0.20
C HIS A 79 4.47 -7.85 0.86
N GLY A 80 4.34 -6.74 1.58
CA GLY A 80 3.39 -6.61 2.70
C GLY A 80 1.93 -6.69 2.23
N MET A 81 1.55 -5.88 1.26
CA MET A 81 0.18 -5.83 0.75
C MET A 81 -0.32 -7.19 0.23
N PRO A 82 0.39 -7.93 -0.64
CA PRO A 82 -0.09 -9.23 -1.10
C PRO A 82 -0.21 -10.25 0.03
N GLN A 83 0.68 -10.20 1.05
CA GLN A 83 0.61 -11.08 2.20
C GLN A 83 -0.59 -10.81 3.09
N LEU A 84 -0.92 -9.55 3.32
CA LEU A 84 -2.11 -9.16 4.06
C LEU A 84 -3.38 -9.50 3.25
N ALA A 85 -3.49 -8.98 2.03
CA ALA A 85 -4.70 -9.01 1.23
C ALA A 85 -5.21 -10.43 0.96
N LYS A 86 -4.32 -11.39 0.64
CA LYS A 86 -4.72 -12.79 0.40
C LYS A 86 -5.36 -13.50 1.59
N ARG A 87 -5.20 -12.95 2.80
CA ARG A 87 -5.73 -13.49 4.06
C ARG A 87 -7.00 -12.78 4.52
N LEU A 88 -7.31 -11.63 3.92
CA LEU A 88 -8.52 -10.88 4.26
C LEU A 88 -9.76 -11.49 3.61
N LYS A 89 -10.84 -11.54 4.40
CA LYS A 89 -12.18 -11.94 3.92
C LYS A 89 -12.87 -10.80 3.18
N ALA A 90 -12.62 -9.57 3.62
CA ALA A 90 -13.17 -8.37 3.01
C ALA A 90 -12.54 -8.08 1.63
N PRO A 91 -13.29 -7.45 0.70
CA PRO A 91 -12.72 -6.92 -0.52
C PRO A 91 -11.69 -5.83 -0.19
N VAL A 92 -10.65 -5.75 -1.02
CA VAL A 92 -9.52 -4.84 -0.81
C VAL A 92 -9.40 -3.88 -1.99
N THR A 93 -9.29 -2.59 -1.67
CA THR A 93 -8.91 -1.53 -2.61
C THR A 93 -7.47 -1.11 -2.32
N CYS A 94 -6.65 -0.88 -3.35
CA CYS A 94 -5.26 -0.48 -3.16
C CYS A 94 -4.90 0.81 -3.89
N VAL A 95 -4.06 1.60 -3.21
CA VAL A 95 -3.26 2.69 -3.79
C VAL A 95 -1.79 2.32 -3.58
N LEU A 96 -1.05 2.07 -4.66
CA LEU A 96 0.32 1.58 -4.59
C LEU A 96 1.29 2.63 -5.10
N CYS A 97 2.36 2.84 -4.35
CA CYS A 97 3.43 3.76 -4.66
C CYS A 97 4.75 2.99 -4.80
N ASP A 98 5.23 2.94 -6.02
CA ASP A 98 6.51 2.31 -6.41
C ASP A 98 6.74 0.95 -5.75
N PRO A 99 5.78 0.01 -5.87
CA PRO A 99 5.82 -1.26 -5.19
C PRO A 99 6.99 -2.10 -5.69
N VAL A 100 7.77 -2.66 -4.78
CA VAL A 100 8.97 -3.45 -5.08
C VAL A 100 8.86 -4.83 -4.47
N TYR A 101 9.09 -5.86 -5.26
CA TYR A 101 9.24 -7.23 -4.76
C TYR A 101 10.67 -7.71 -4.99
N ARG A 102 11.25 -8.34 -3.97
CA ARG A 102 12.53 -9.04 -4.08
C ARG A 102 12.42 -10.40 -3.38
N SER A 103 13.01 -11.41 -3.99
CA SER A 103 13.07 -12.74 -3.40
C SER A 103 13.74 -12.73 -2.03
N LYS A 104 13.33 -13.62 -1.12
CA LYS A 104 13.94 -13.79 0.19
C LYS A 104 15.37 -14.36 0.12
N THR A 105 15.75 -14.98 -1.00
CA THR A 105 17.10 -15.48 -1.19
C THR A 105 18.08 -14.34 -1.42
N ILE A 106 19.30 -14.46 -0.88
CA ILE A 106 20.36 -13.43 -1.01
C ILE A 106 20.65 -13.14 -2.49
N LEU A 107 20.75 -14.16 -3.33
CA LEU A 107 20.94 -14.03 -4.78
C LEU A 107 19.75 -13.33 -5.45
N GLY A 108 18.51 -13.64 -5.05
CA GLY A 108 17.32 -13.00 -5.59
C GLY A 108 17.16 -11.54 -5.18
N ARG A 109 17.70 -11.10 -4.04
CA ARG A 109 17.68 -9.70 -3.62
C ARG A 109 18.55 -8.79 -4.50
N TRP A 110 19.64 -9.34 -5.03
CA TRP A 110 20.60 -8.61 -5.87
C TRP A 110 20.34 -8.76 -7.36
N ALA A 111 19.39 -9.61 -7.77
CA ALA A 111 18.98 -9.74 -9.16
C ALA A 111 18.14 -8.53 -9.61
N ALA A 112 18.78 -7.35 -9.60
CA ALA A 112 18.16 -6.09 -10.04
C ALA A 112 17.79 -6.10 -11.55
N PHE A 113 18.18 -7.14 -12.28
CA PHE A 113 17.95 -7.31 -13.72
C PHE A 113 16.77 -8.24 -14.05
N CYS A 114 16.06 -8.74 -13.05
CA CYS A 114 14.89 -9.57 -13.28
C CYS A 114 13.62 -8.71 -13.23
N ASP A 115 12.83 -8.76 -14.30
CA ASP A 115 11.48 -8.20 -14.32
C ASP A 115 10.59 -8.96 -13.33
N TRP A 116 10.63 -8.56 -12.07
CA TRP A 116 9.77 -9.10 -11.04
C TRP A 116 8.36 -8.61 -11.26
N LYS A 117 7.39 -9.53 -11.24
CA LYS A 117 5.97 -9.19 -11.27
C LYS A 117 5.34 -9.47 -9.93
N ILE A 118 4.68 -8.46 -9.39
CA ILE A 118 3.95 -8.58 -8.14
C ILE A 118 2.60 -9.23 -8.44
N ASN A 119 2.36 -10.42 -7.89
CA ASN A 119 1.08 -11.10 -8.00
C ASN A 119 0.06 -10.47 -7.04
N ILE A 120 -0.98 -9.86 -7.60
CA ILE A 120 -2.06 -9.22 -6.85
C ILE A 120 -3.13 -10.27 -6.56
N PRO A 121 -3.57 -10.44 -5.30
CA PRO A 121 -4.64 -11.36 -4.91
C PRO A 121 -5.96 -11.04 -5.61
N VAL A 122 -6.78 -12.07 -5.88
CA VAL A 122 -8.04 -11.94 -6.64
C VAL A 122 -9.10 -11.06 -5.99
N ASN A 123 -9.03 -10.86 -4.68
CA ASN A 123 -9.93 -9.98 -3.91
C ASN A 123 -9.47 -8.51 -3.91
N VAL A 124 -8.39 -8.18 -4.63
CA VAL A 124 -7.80 -6.84 -4.67
C VAL A 124 -8.14 -6.13 -5.96
N SER A 125 -8.60 -4.89 -5.86
CA SER A 125 -8.68 -3.91 -6.94
C SER A 125 -7.62 -2.82 -6.71
N VAL A 126 -6.71 -2.63 -7.67
CA VAL A 126 -5.72 -1.54 -7.63
C VAL A 126 -6.29 -0.36 -8.41
N VAL A 127 -6.64 0.71 -7.71
CA VAL A 127 -7.32 1.88 -8.30
C VAL A 127 -6.35 3.03 -8.62
N LYS A 128 -5.18 3.04 -8.00
CA LYS A 128 -4.06 3.94 -8.30
C LYS A 128 -2.75 3.18 -8.15
N HIS A 129 -1.86 3.38 -9.10
CA HIS A 129 -0.54 2.78 -9.13
C HIS A 129 0.46 3.82 -9.64
N PHE A 130 1.44 4.18 -8.82
CA PHE A 130 2.51 5.11 -9.15
C PHE A 130 3.82 4.35 -9.28
N ILE A 131 4.59 4.65 -10.32
CA ILE A 131 5.94 4.11 -10.55
C ILE A 131 6.87 5.28 -10.85
N GLN A 132 8.08 5.23 -10.32
CA GLN A 132 9.10 6.21 -10.70
C GLN A 132 9.45 6.06 -12.19
N LYS A 133 9.75 7.17 -12.84
CA LYS A 133 10.32 7.14 -14.18
C LYS A 133 11.74 6.59 -14.09
N SER A 134 11.91 5.37 -14.60
CA SER A 134 13.12 4.56 -14.40
C SER A 134 14.41 5.28 -14.79
N LYS A 135 15.40 5.20 -13.90
CA LYS A 135 16.81 5.42 -14.22
C LYS A 135 17.52 4.10 -14.01
N TRP A 136 18.16 3.56 -15.01
CA TRP A 136 18.71 2.21 -15.09
C TRP A 136 19.57 1.74 -13.90
N TRP A 137 20.08 2.64 -13.05
CA TRP A 137 20.86 2.32 -11.84
C TRP A 137 20.09 2.46 -10.53
N GLN A 138 18.79 2.78 -10.59
CA GLN A 138 17.95 2.97 -9.41
C GLN A 138 17.02 1.79 -9.22
N LEU A 139 16.58 1.61 -7.99
CA LEU A 139 15.53 0.67 -7.67
C LEU A 139 14.22 1.17 -8.29
N ASP A 140 13.61 0.36 -9.13
CA ASP A 140 12.35 0.66 -9.82
C ASP A 140 11.19 -0.12 -9.22
N GLY A 141 9.99 0.45 -9.29
CA GLY A 141 8.76 -0.27 -8.97
C GLY A 141 8.49 -1.40 -9.96
N ASP A 142 8.03 -2.52 -9.43
CA ASP A 142 7.74 -3.71 -10.24
C ASP A 142 6.33 -3.64 -10.84
N LEU A 143 6.16 -4.25 -12.02
CA LEU A 143 4.87 -4.36 -12.68
C LEU A 143 3.93 -5.29 -11.90
N LEU A 144 2.64 -4.96 -11.93
CA LEU A 144 1.58 -5.73 -11.29
C LEU A 144 0.98 -6.74 -12.25
N LYS A 145 0.50 -7.86 -11.70
CA LYS A 145 -0.25 -8.86 -12.48
C LYS A 145 -1.32 -9.52 -11.60
N GLY A 146 -2.46 -9.86 -12.20
CA GLY A 146 -3.59 -10.46 -11.49
C GLY A 146 -4.49 -9.41 -10.82
N GLY A 147 -5.22 -9.83 -9.77
CA GLY A 147 -6.17 -8.96 -9.09
C GLY A 147 -7.53 -8.89 -9.79
N LYS A 148 -8.48 -8.23 -9.14
CA LYS A 148 -9.85 -8.02 -9.66
C LYS A 148 -9.89 -6.93 -10.71
N SER A 149 -9.12 -5.87 -10.49
CA SER A 149 -8.99 -4.73 -11.39
C SER A 149 -7.62 -4.08 -11.16
N LEU A 150 -6.90 -3.80 -12.24
CA LEU A 150 -5.65 -3.07 -12.22
C LEU A 150 -5.80 -1.80 -13.04
N CYS A 151 -5.29 -0.68 -12.52
CA CYS A 151 -5.12 0.55 -13.29
C CYS A 151 -3.73 0.58 -13.95
N GLU A 152 -3.62 1.33 -15.03
CA GLU A 152 -2.32 1.65 -15.62
C GLU A 152 -1.48 2.48 -14.64
N PRO A 153 -0.15 2.26 -14.60
CA PRO A 153 0.71 3.03 -13.72
C PRO A 153 0.84 4.49 -14.15
N THR A 154 0.83 5.39 -13.19
CA THR A 154 1.20 6.79 -13.38
C THR A 154 2.70 6.93 -13.16
N LEU A 155 3.42 7.42 -14.16
CA LEU A 155 4.88 7.63 -14.07
C LEU A 155 5.15 8.99 -13.44
N LEU A 156 6.02 9.02 -12.41
CA LEU A 156 6.44 10.23 -11.71
C LEU A 156 7.95 10.44 -11.83
N GLU A 157 8.38 11.71 -11.87
CA GLU A 157 9.78 12.11 -12.01
C GLU A 157 10.53 12.16 -10.65
N TYR A 158 10.16 11.31 -9.74
CA TYR A 158 10.81 11.17 -8.42
C TYR A 158 11.78 9.98 -8.40
N THR A 159 12.73 10.01 -7.49
CA THR A 159 13.53 8.82 -7.16
C THR A 159 12.71 7.88 -6.27
N HIS A 160 13.11 6.59 -6.20
CA HIS A 160 12.42 5.62 -5.35
C HIS A 160 12.19 6.13 -3.92
N THR A 161 13.20 6.75 -3.32
CA THR A 161 13.14 7.24 -1.93
C THR A 161 12.31 8.50 -1.73
N GLU A 162 11.95 9.21 -2.80
CA GLU A 162 11.10 10.41 -2.76
C GLU A 162 9.64 10.10 -3.08
N MET A 163 9.38 8.94 -3.70
CA MET A 163 8.07 8.56 -4.19
C MET A 163 6.99 8.55 -3.09
N ASP A 164 7.31 8.02 -1.91
CA ASP A 164 6.33 7.92 -0.82
C ASP A 164 5.99 9.27 -0.17
N ASP A 165 6.80 10.29 -0.40
CA ASP A 165 6.59 11.66 0.06
C ASP A 165 6.04 12.58 -1.05
N SER A 166 5.80 12.02 -2.25
CA SER A 166 5.29 12.78 -3.38
C SER A 166 3.86 13.27 -3.13
N ARG A 167 3.61 14.51 -3.58
CA ARG A 167 2.30 15.14 -3.44
C ARG A 167 1.22 14.36 -4.17
N GLU A 168 1.53 13.87 -5.36
CA GLU A 168 0.61 13.12 -6.21
C GLU A 168 0.12 11.83 -5.55
N TYR A 169 1.02 11.11 -4.88
CA TYR A 169 0.67 9.92 -4.13
C TYR A 169 -0.23 10.24 -2.92
N HIS A 170 0.15 11.25 -2.13
CA HIS A 170 -0.63 11.65 -0.95
C HIS A 170 -2.03 12.14 -1.31
N GLU A 171 -2.15 13.04 -2.29
CA GLU A 171 -3.44 13.56 -2.75
C GLU A 171 -4.34 12.44 -3.32
N ALA A 172 -3.77 11.50 -4.08
CA ALA A 172 -4.50 10.36 -4.60
C ALA A 172 -4.97 9.42 -3.48
N ALA A 173 -4.09 9.11 -2.51
CA ALA A 173 -4.44 8.25 -1.39
C ALA A 173 -5.55 8.86 -0.53
N LEU A 174 -5.48 10.16 -0.22
CA LEU A 174 -6.53 10.89 0.50
C LEU A 174 -7.84 10.94 -0.27
N THR A 175 -7.80 11.19 -1.58
CA THR A 175 -8.99 11.21 -2.45
C THR A 175 -9.66 9.84 -2.48
N VAL A 176 -8.89 8.77 -2.64
CA VAL A 176 -9.42 7.40 -2.61
C VAL A 176 -9.99 7.06 -1.24
N ALA A 177 -9.33 7.47 -0.14
CA ALA A 177 -9.83 7.26 1.22
C ALA A 177 -11.19 7.94 1.44
N ARG A 178 -11.37 9.18 0.98
CA ARG A 178 -12.66 9.89 1.04
C ARG A 178 -13.76 9.13 0.29
N THR A 179 -13.50 8.78 -0.96
CA THR A 179 -14.45 8.02 -1.78
C THR A 179 -14.77 6.64 -1.18
N PHE A 180 -13.75 5.99 -0.61
CA PHE A 180 -13.88 4.70 0.06
C PHE A 180 -14.81 4.78 1.27
N LEU A 181 -14.75 5.85 2.07
CA LEU A 181 -15.60 6.03 3.25
C LEU A 181 -17.04 6.48 2.93
N GLN A 182 -17.27 7.06 1.76
CA GLN A 182 -18.61 7.52 1.33
C GLN A 182 -19.50 6.38 0.78
N LYS A 183 -18.94 5.25 0.39
CA LYS A 183 -19.69 4.05 -0.03
C LYS A 183 -20.32 3.34 1.15
#